data_3a584b809d00e305f70dd27e3507d841
#
_entry.id   3a584b809d00e305f70dd27e3507d841
#
_cell.length_a   1.000
_cell.length_b   1.000
_cell.length_c   1.000
_cell.angle_alpha   90.00
_cell.angle_beta   90.00
_cell.angle_gamma   90.00
#
_symmetry.space_group_name_H-M   'P 1'
#
loop_
_entity.id
_entity.type
_entity.pdbx_description
1 polymer ?
#
loop_
_entity_poly.entity_id
_entity_poly.type
_entity_poly.pdbx_seq_one_letter_code
_entity_poly.pdbx_strand_id
1 'polypeptide(L)'
;MFEKSFITDCEGPLTLNDNAFELCAHFIDDGDELFKILSLYDDYLVDEVKKDNYKAGNTLKLILPFFAVENLKNEDLINFSREHIYVVNDSRFLLKYLQSAMNTYIVSTSYGQYIEAVSNFMEFPFENTYYTDVDMDELNLIDEEILKIAEFKKQILENPKNYELFDDIFFSEIPKMGIYENIKNIDVIGGEGKKLAIDDIISRDNININEILYIGDSITD
;
A
#
# COMPACT_ATOMS: atom_id res chain seq x y z
N MET A 1 -15.85 -7.52 26.09
CA MET A 1 -15.82 -6.53 24.97
C MET A 1 -15.43 -5.20 25.59
N PHE A 2 -14.42 -4.56 25.07
CA PHE A 2 -14.01 -3.24 25.57
C PHE A 2 -14.97 -2.18 25.03
N GLU A 3 -15.21 -1.10 25.79
CA GLU A 3 -16.04 0.02 25.33
C GLU A 3 -15.28 0.94 24.35
N LYS A 4 -13.96 1.02 24.50
CA LYS A 4 -13.09 1.88 23.66
C LYS A 4 -12.31 1.10 22.64
N SER A 5 -12.00 1.75 21.54
CA SER A 5 -11.23 1.20 20.44
C SER A 5 -10.06 2.10 20.07
N PHE A 6 -8.95 1.48 19.74
CA PHE A 6 -7.76 2.12 19.21
C PHE A 6 -7.53 1.65 17.78
N ILE A 7 -7.42 2.59 16.86
CA ILE A 7 -7.10 2.34 15.46
C ILE A 7 -5.84 3.12 15.12
N THR A 8 -4.90 2.49 14.45
CA THR A 8 -3.64 3.14 14.08
C THR A 8 -3.26 2.81 12.65
N ASP A 9 -2.57 3.74 11.98
CA ASP A 9 -1.77 3.38 10.83
C ASP A 9 -0.58 2.52 11.25
N CYS A 10 0.07 1.87 10.28
CA CYS A 10 1.25 1.05 10.52
C CYS A 10 2.52 1.88 10.36
N GLU A 11 2.77 2.37 9.15
CA GLU A 11 3.94 3.19 8.81
C GLU A 11 3.78 4.58 9.42
N GLY A 12 4.85 5.09 10.05
CA GLY A 12 4.84 6.29 10.86
C GLY A 12 4.55 6.01 12.34
N PRO A 13 3.34 5.61 12.75
CA PRO A 13 3.02 5.35 14.16
C PRO A 13 3.69 4.11 14.76
N LEU A 14 3.78 3.01 14.04
CA LEU A 14 4.31 1.74 14.54
C LEU A 14 5.69 1.41 13.99
N THR A 15 5.92 1.70 12.72
CA THR A 15 7.18 1.43 12.00
C THR A 15 7.72 2.69 11.34
N LEU A 16 9.02 2.71 11.09
CA LEU A 16 9.74 3.80 10.40
C LEU A 16 9.93 3.54 8.91
N ASN A 17 9.36 2.46 8.41
CA ASN A 17 9.47 2.05 7.02
C ASN A 17 8.62 2.92 6.08
N ASP A 18 9.04 2.96 4.82
CA ASP A 18 8.21 3.15 3.65
C ASP A 18 8.36 1.89 2.80
N ASN A 19 7.59 0.85 3.14
CA ASN A 19 7.80 -0.50 2.63
C ASN A 19 7.65 -0.57 1.11
N ALA A 20 6.68 0.10 0.53
CA ALA A 20 6.49 0.09 -0.92
C ALA A 20 7.66 0.74 -1.66
N PHE A 21 8.21 1.84 -1.15
CA PHE A 21 9.43 2.46 -1.65
C PHE A 21 10.64 1.54 -1.50
N GLU A 22 10.80 0.92 -0.32
CA GLU A 22 11.92 0.01 -0.01
C GLU A 22 11.91 -1.23 -0.92
N LEU A 23 10.72 -1.80 -1.20
CA LEU A 23 10.54 -2.91 -2.15
C LEU A 23 10.96 -2.49 -3.57
N CYS A 24 10.52 -1.31 -4.04
CA CYS A 24 10.90 -0.81 -5.34
C CYS A 24 12.41 -0.60 -5.46
N ALA A 25 13.01 0.02 -4.45
CA ALA A 25 14.44 0.28 -4.43
C ALA A 25 15.29 -1.00 -4.38
N HIS A 26 14.74 -2.09 -3.82
CA HIS A 26 15.44 -3.36 -3.70
C HIS A 26 15.31 -4.25 -4.94
N PHE A 27 14.11 -4.37 -5.49
CA PHE A 27 13.79 -5.37 -6.52
C PHE A 27 13.83 -4.82 -7.95
N ILE A 28 13.74 -3.51 -8.13
CA ILE A 28 13.68 -2.88 -9.45
C ILE A 28 14.92 -2.02 -9.67
N ASP A 29 15.61 -2.21 -10.79
CA ASP A 29 16.70 -1.32 -11.19
C ASP A 29 16.16 0.12 -11.36
N ASP A 30 16.80 1.12 -10.72
CA ASP A 30 16.31 2.50 -10.61
C ASP A 30 14.93 2.63 -9.96
N GLY A 31 14.54 1.64 -9.14
CA GLY A 31 13.21 1.54 -8.55
C GLY A 31 12.90 2.65 -7.54
N ASP A 32 13.90 3.16 -6.84
CA ASP A 32 13.74 4.29 -5.93
C ASP A 32 13.38 5.60 -6.67
N GLU A 33 13.94 5.82 -7.86
CA GLU A 33 13.60 6.97 -8.70
C GLU A 33 12.23 6.76 -9.35
N LEU A 34 11.97 5.56 -9.85
CA LEU A 34 10.67 5.20 -10.42
C LEU A 34 9.53 5.44 -9.41
N PHE A 35 9.70 4.95 -8.16
CA PHE A 35 8.68 5.13 -7.12
C PHE A 35 8.43 6.61 -6.82
N LYS A 36 9.49 7.42 -6.66
CA LYS A 36 9.36 8.86 -6.42
C LYS A 36 8.61 9.58 -7.55
N ILE A 37 8.89 9.23 -8.80
CA ILE A 37 8.19 9.80 -9.96
C ILE A 37 6.70 9.43 -9.94
N LEU A 38 6.39 8.16 -9.68
CA LEU A 38 5.00 7.67 -9.63
C LEU A 38 4.24 8.24 -8.44
N SER A 39 4.89 8.43 -7.29
CA SER A 39 4.27 9.08 -6.13
C SER A 39 3.91 10.54 -6.42
N LEU A 40 4.81 11.30 -7.06
CA LEU A 40 4.50 12.66 -7.49
C LEU A 40 3.38 12.73 -8.54
N TYR A 41 3.27 11.72 -9.38
CA TYR A 41 2.17 11.62 -10.34
C TYR A 41 0.85 11.26 -9.65
N ASP A 42 0.87 10.37 -8.65
CA ASP A 42 -0.28 10.05 -7.81
C ASP A 42 -0.81 11.31 -7.11
N ASP A 43 0.07 12.07 -6.46
CA ASP A 43 -0.26 13.35 -5.83
C ASP A 43 -0.87 14.35 -6.83
N TYR A 44 -0.29 14.46 -8.03
CA TYR A 44 -0.82 15.33 -9.10
C TYR A 44 -2.25 14.93 -9.50
N LEU A 45 -2.52 13.64 -9.63
CA LEU A 45 -3.86 13.15 -10.00
C LEU A 45 -4.90 13.42 -8.89
N VAL A 46 -4.48 13.34 -7.64
CA VAL A 46 -5.35 13.58 -6.47
C VAL A 46 -5.58 15.08 -6.25
N ASP A 47 -4.51 15.86 -6.16
CA ASP A 47 -4.57 17.22 -5.64
C ASP A 47 -4.87 18.27 -6.72
N GLU A 48 -4.25 18.11 -7.91
CA GLU A 48 -4.37 19.09 -8.99
C GLU A 48 -5.47 18.71 -9.99
N VAL A 49 -5.43 17.47 -10.52
CA VAL A 49 -6.42 16.99 -11.50
C VAL A 49 -7.74 16.67 -10.83
N LYS A 50 -7.72 16.18 -9.60
CA LYS A 50 -8.89 15.67 -8.85
C LYS A 50 -9.63 14.62 -9.68
N LYS A 51 -8.88 13.64 -10.16
CA LYS A 51 -9.36 12.63 -11.10
C LYS A 51 -10.52 11.83 -10.49
N ASP A 52 -11.62 11.76 -11.21
CA ASP A 52 -12.83 11.04 -10.78
C ASP A 52 -12.53 9.57 -10.47
N ASN A 53 -13.01 9.08 -9.32
CA ASN A 53 -12.80 7.71 -8.83
C ASN A 53 -11.32 7.31 -8.62
N TYR A 54 -10.42 8.28 -8.48
CA TYR A 54 -9.02 8.06 -8.15
C TYR A 54 -8.76 8.37 -6.67
N LYS A 55 -8.01 7.52 -5.99
CA LYS A 55 -7.77 7.64 -4.55
C LYS A 55 -6.28 7.89 -4.28
N ALA A 56 -5.98 8.64 -3.23
CA ALA A 56 -4.60 8.81 -2.74
C ALA A 56 -4.01 7.44 -2.33
N GLY A 57 -2.70 7.27 -2.56
CA GLY A 57 -1.97 6.04 -2.30
C GLY A 57 -2.00 5.03 -3.45
N ASN A 58 -2.60 5.40 -4.58
CA ASN A 58 -2.61 4.55 -5.77
C ASN A 58 -1.21 4.34 -6.39
N THR A 59 -0.17 5.00 -5.89
CA THR A 59 1.23 4.66 -6.21
C THR A 59 1.47 3.16 -6.06
N LEU A 60 0.90 2.53 -5.01
CA LEU A 60 0.98 1.09 -4.79
C LEU A 60 0.39 0.28 -5.96
N LYS A 61 -0.65 0.78 -6.59
CA LYS A 61 -1.27 0.13 -7.76
C LYS A 61 -0.50 0.41 -9.05
N LEU A 62 0.03 1.62 -9.20
CA LEU A 62 0.81 2.02 -10.38
C LEU A 62 2.12 1.23 -10.50
N ILE A 63 2.71 0.80 -9.38
CA ILE A 63 3.98 0.07 -9.37
C ILE A 63 3.86 -1.42 -9.70
N LEU A 64 2.66 -2.02 -9.57
CA LEU A 64 2.44 -3.47 -9.71
C LEU A 64 2.90 -4.05 -11.07
N PRO A 65 2.68 -3.39 -12.22
CA PRO A 65 3.19 -3.89 -13.49
C PRO A 65 4.72 -4.07 -13.49
N PHE A 66 5.45 -3.21 -12.79
CA PHE A 66 6.91 -3.27 -12.71
C PHE A 66 7.38 -4.38 -11.77
N PHE A 67 6.68 -4.63 -10.66
CA PHE A 67 6.91 -5.82 -9.82
C PHE A 67 6.66 -7.12 -10.60
N ALA A 68 5.65 -7.15 -11.47
CA ALA A 68 5.37 -8.30 -12.30
C ALA A 68 6.48 -8.57 -13.34
N VAL A 69 7.16 -7.53 -13.86
CA VAL A 69 8.35 -7.71 -14.73
C VAL A 69 9.47 -8.44 -14.00
N GLU A 70 9.68 -8.13 -12.73
CA GLU A 70 10.68 -8.80 -11.86
C GLU A 70 10.20 -10.18 -11.36
N ASN A 71 8.98 -10.60 -11.75
CA ASN A 71 8.35 -11.87 -11.35
C ASN A 71 8.28 -12.08 -9.83
N LEU A 72 8.08 -10.99 -9.08
CA LEU A 72 7.98 -11.03 -7.62
C LEU A 72 6.76 -11.83 -7.17
N LYS A 73 6.95 -12.59 -6.09
CA LYS A 73 5.95 -13.44 -5.47
C LYS A 73 5.62 -12.94 -4.05
N ASN A 74 4.49 -13.38 -3.53
CA ASN A 74 4.10 -13.06 -2.15
C ASN A 74 5.21 -13.36 -1.16
N GLU A 75 5.90 -14.49 -1.33
CA GLU A 75 6.99 -14.91 -0.44
C GLU A 75 8.19 -13.96 -0.49
N ASP A 76 8.52 -13.38 -1.66
CA ASP A 76 9.62 -12.43 -1.79
C ASP A 76 9.34 -11.16 -0.97
N LEU A 77 8.12 -10.63 -1.05
CA LEU A 77 7.71 -9.46 -0.29
C LEU A 77 7.69 -9.74 1.22
N ILE A 78 7.16 -10.89 1.64
CA ILE A 78 7.12 -11.30 3.04
C ILE A 78 8.54 -11.44 3.59
N ASN A 79 9.44 -12.11 2.88
CA ASN A 79 10.81 -12.35 3.32
C ASN A 79 11.59 -11.04 3.42
N PHE A 80 11.50 -10.18 2.39
CA PHE A 80 12.11 -8.86 2.43
C PHE A 80 11.61 -8.05 3.64
N SER A 81 10.28 -8.00 3.83
CA SER A 81 9.68 -7.25 4.92
C SER A 81 10.12 -7.76 6.29
N ARG A 82 10.18 -9.09 6.50
CA ARG A 82 10.65 -9.68 7.76
C ARG A 82 12.07 -9.26 8.14
N GLU A 83 12.93 -9.09 7.15
CA GLU A 83 14.33 -8.70 7.35
C GLU A 83 14.52 -7.20 7.56
N HIS A 84 13.53 -6.37 7.18
CA HIS A 84 13.65 -4.91 7.12
C HIS A 84 12.57 -4.17 7.94
N ILE A 85 12.08 -4.77 9.03
CA ILE A 85 11.15 -4.08 9.93
C ILE A 85 11.93 -3.15 10.87
N TYR A 86 11.70 -1.85 10.76
CA TYR A 86 12.25 -0.83 11.65
C TYR A 86 11.12 -0.22 12.48
N VAL A 87 11.08 -0.53 13.77
CA VAL A 87 9.97 -0.12 14.64
C VAL A 87 10.23 1.21 15.32
N VAL A 88 9.17 1.96 15.55
CA VAL A 88 9.20 3.12 16.44
C VAL A 88 9.47 2.62 17.87
N ASN A 89 10.34 3.34 18.60
CA ASN A 89 10.71 2.95 19.97
C ASN A 89 9.46 2.73 20.84
N ASP A 90 9.44 1.60 21.54
CA ASP A 90 8.36 1.19 22.43
C ASP A 90 6.99 0.93 21.77
N SER A 91 6.85 1.04 20.43
CA SER A 91 5.58 0.82 19.73
C SER A 91 5.01 -0.57 19.97
N ARG A 92 5.87 -1.61 19.98
CA ARG A 92 5.45 -2.99 20.28
C ARG A 92 4.91 -3.12 21.71
N PHE A 93 5.56 -2.49 22.68
CA PHE A 93 5.11 -2.52 24.08
C PHE A 93 3.78 -1.77 24.23
N LEU A 94 3.67 -0.59 23.62
CA LEU A 94 2.45 0.21 23.64
C LEU A 94 1.28 -0.54 23.00
N LEU A 95 1.49 -1.13 21.81
CA LEU A 95 0.47 -1.89 21.11
C LEU A 95 -0.05 -3.07 21.93
N LYS A 96 0.85 -3.80 22.59
CA LYS A 96 0.52 -4.91 23.48
C LYS A 96 -0.26 -4.46 24.72
N TYR A 97 0.09 -3.31 25.29
CA TYR A 97 -0.67 -2.70 26.39
C TYR A 97 -2.07 -2.30 25.94
N LEU A 98 -2.20 -1.64 24.78
CA LEU A 98 -3.49 -1.21 24.23
C LEU A 98 -4.41 -2.41 23.94
N GLN A 99 -3.88 -3.50 23.37
CA GLN A 99 -4.63 -4.74 23.16
C GLN A 99 -5.22 -5.33 24.47
N SER A 100 -4.54 -5.12 25.60
CA SER A 100 -5.05 -5.56 26.90
C SER A 100 -6.13 -4.65 27.48
N ALA A 101 -6.28 -3.44 26.99
CA ALA A 101 -7.14 -2.38 27.54
C ALA A 101 -8.30 -1.99 26.62
N MET A 102 -8.22 -2.24 25.32
CA MET A 102 -9.24 -1.85 24.33
C MET A 102 -9.18 -2.70 23.06
N ASN A 103 -10.23 -2.65 22.24
CA ASN A 103 -10.18 -3.25 20.90
C ASN A 103 -9.15 -2.48 20.08
N THR A 104 -8.27 -3.20 19.38
CA THR A 104 -7.14 -2.57 18.69
C THR A 104 -7.06 -3.07 17.25
N TYR A 105 -6.88 -2.13 16.31
CA TYR A 105 -6.84 -2.39 14.87
C TYR A 105 -5.69 -1.64 14.22
N ILE A 106 -5.16 -2.20 13.15
CA ILE A 106 -4.22 -1.54 12.24
C ILE A 106 -4.93 -1.32 10.90
N VAL A 107 -4.93 -0.09 10.40
CA VAL A 107 -5.48 0.28 9.08
C VAL A 107 -4.39 0.97 8.29
N SER A 108 -3.81 0.27 7.32
CA SER A 108 -2.62 0.71 6.59
C SER A 108 -2.83 0.71 5.09
N THR A 109 -2.17 1.64 4.41
CA THR A 109 -2.10 1.66 2.94
C THR A 109 -1.20 0.54 2.40
N SER A 110 -0.22 0.06 3.19
CA SER A 110 0.79 -0.93 2.79
C SER A 110 0.18 -2.25 2.29
N TYR A 111 0.97 -3.01 1.55
CA TYR A 111 0.58 -4.34 1.10
C TYR A 111 0.40 -5.33 2.26
N GLY A 112 -0.52 -6.29 2.09
CA GLY A 112 -0.82 -7.32 3.09
C GLY A 112 0.39 -8.14 3.52
N GLN A 113 1.33 -8.39 2.63
CA GLN A 113 2.59 -9.11 2.90
C GLN A 113 3.45 -8.39 3.96
N TYR A 114 3.54 -7.07 3.88
CA TYR A 114 4.23 -6.27 4.89
C TYR A 114 3.47 -6.26 6.22
N ILE A 115 2.17 -6.07 6.17
CA ILE A 115 1.32 -6.06 7.38
C ILE A 115 1.35 -7.43 8.08
N GLU A 116 1.40 -8.54 7.34
CA GLU A 116 1.62 -9.87 7.91
C GLU A 116 2.97 -9.97 8.63
N ALA A 117 4.04 -9.50 8.01
CA ALA A 117 5.38 -9.51 8.61
C ALA A 117 5.42 -8.67 9.89
N VAL A 118 4.85 -7.44 9.86
CA VAL A 118 4.74 -6.56 11.04
C VAL A 118 3.88 -7.18 12.13
N SER A 119 2.71 -7.73 11.78
CA SER A 119 1.81 -8.38 12.73
C SER A 119 2.50 -9.52 13.48
N ASN A 120 3.23 -10.36 12.76
CA ASN A 120 4.02 -11.45 13.34
C ASN A 120 5.12 -10.91 14.27
N PHE A 121 5.84 -9.85 13.85
CA PHE A 121 6.89 -9.23 14.65
C PHE A 121 6.34 -8.59 15.94
N MET A 122 5.19 -7.87 15.82
CA MET A 122 4.53 -7.18 16.92
C MET A 122 3.75 -8.13 17.86
N GLU A 123 3.55 -9.38 17.48
CA GLU A 123 2.62 -10.33 18.11
C GLU A 123 1.17 -9.79 18.10
N PHE A 124 0.78 -9.20 16.97
CA PHE A 124 -0.53 -8.60 16.75
C PHE A 124 -1.44 -9.53 15.94
N PRO A 125 -2.73 -9.67 16.27
CA PRO A 125 -3.65 -10.53 15.50
C PRO A 125 -3.87 -9.96 14.09
N PHE A 126 -3.49 -10.73 13.08
CA PHE A 126 -3.58 -10.31 11.68
C PHE A 126 -5.04 -10.07 11.23
N GLU A 127 -6.01 -10.79 11.82
CA GLU A 127 -7.43 -10.59 11.60
C GLU A 127 -7.97 -9.21 12.01
N ASN A 128 -7.20 -8.45 12.78
CA ASN A 128 -7.52 -7.08 13.19
C ASN A 128 -6.78 -6.04 12.33
N THR A 129 -6.36 -6.41 11.14
CA THR A 129 -5.65 -5.51 10.21
C THR A 129 -6.46 -5.28 8.94
N TYR A 130 -6.32 -4.08 8.38
CA TYR A 130 -6.82 -3.67 7.06
C TYR A 130 -5.64 -3.15 6.26
N TYR A 131 -5.50 -3.61 5.03
CA TYR A 131 -4.34 -3.37 4.19
C TYR A 131 -4.71 -3.41 2.70
N THR A 132 -3.83 -2.95 1.84
CA THR A 132 -4.00 -3.14 0.40
C THR A 132 -3.73 -4.60 0.04
N ASP A 133 -4.80 -5.30 -0.33
CA ASP A 133 -4.76 -6.73 -0.66
C ASP A 133 -4.35 -6.95 -2.11
N VAL A 134 -3.19 -7.58 -2.29
CA VAL A 134 -2.62 -7.90 -3.60
C VAL A 134 -2.05 -9.30 -3.57
N ASP A 135 -2.47 -10.15 -4.51
CA ASP A 135 -1.82 -11.43 -4.74
C ASP A 135 -0.75 -11.29 -5.84
N MET A 136 0.51 -11.18 -5.43
CA MET A 136 1.65 -11.06 -6.35
C MET A 136 1.82 -12.31 -7.22
N ASP A 137 1.39 -13.48 -6.75
CA ASP A 137 1.52 -14.75 -7.49
C ASP A 137 0.61 -14.78 -8.73
N GLU A 138 -0.46 -13.97 -8.73
CA GLU A 138 -1.38 -13.81 -9.85
C GLU A 138 -0.93 -12.75 -10.87
N LEU A 139 0.07 -11.92 -10.57
CA LEU A 139 0.60 -10.90 -11.46
C LEU A 139 1.52 -11.52 -12.51
N ASN A 140 0.95 -12.14 -13.53
CA ASN A 140 1.70 -12.79 -14.59
C ASN A 140 1.68 -11.97 -15.88
N LEU A 141 2.83 -11.93 -16.58
CA LEU A 141 3.03 -11.24 -17.85
C LEU A 141 3.46 -12.23 -18.94
N ILE A 142 3.05 -11.98 -20.16
CA ILE A 142 3.63 -12.62 -21.34
C ILE A 142 4.89 -11.86 -21.80
N ASP A 143 5.76 -12.48 -22.57
CA ASP A 143 7.04 -11.90 -23.02
C ASP A 143 6.87 -10.52 -23.68
N GLU A 144 5.81 -10.34 -24.47
CA GLU A 144 5.52 -9.06 -25.15
C GLU A 144 5.17 -7.96 -24.15
N GLU A 145 4.41 -8.29 -23.09
CA GLU A 145 4.05 -7.34 -22.03
C GLU A 145 5.25 -6.96 -21.20
N ILE A 146 6.13 -7.92 -20.87
CA ILE A 146 7.40 -7.68 -20.16
C ILE A 146 8.23 -6.62 -20.89
N LEU A 147 8.44 -6.80 -22.20
CA LEU A 147 9.22 -5.86 -23.01
C LEU A 147 8.57 -4.48 -23.03
N LYS A 148 7.25 -4.44 -23.14
CA LYS A 148 6.51 -3.17 -23.22
C LYS A 148 6.52 -2.41 -21.90
N ILE A 149 6.35 -3.10 -20.75
CA ILE A 149 6.41 -2.48 -19.43
C ILE A 149 7.85 -2.02 -19.12
N ALA A 150 8.87 -2.79 -19.51
CA ALA A 150 10.26 -2.34 -19.39
C ALA A 150 10.53 -1.05 -20.21
N GLU A 151 9.95 -0.92 -21.41
CA GLU A 151 10.04 0.31 -22.18
C GLU A 151 9.28 1.46 -21.52
N PHE A 152 8.12 1.22 -20.90
CA PHE A 152 7.40 2.24 -20.12
C PHE A 152 8.22 2.72 -18.92
N LYS A 153 8.88 1.82 -18.19
CA LYS A 153 9.80 2.20 -17.10
C LYS A 153 10.85 3.19 -17.60
N LYS A 154 11.50 2.85 -18.70
CA LYS A 154 12.51 3.72 -19.31
C LYS A 154 11.94 5.09 -19.70
N GLN A 155 10.78 5.11 -20.36
CA GLN A 155 10.11 6.37 -20.78
C GLN A 155 9.74 7.25 -19.56
N ILE A 156 9.27 6.65 -18.47
CA ILE A 156 8.94 7.35 -17.23
C ILE A 156 10.21 7.98 -16.64
N LEU A 157 11.30 7.22 -16.52
CA LEU A 157 12.56 7.69 -15.97
C LEU A 157 13.21 8.80 -16.83
N GLU A 158 13.12 8.68 -18.16
CA GLU A 158 13.65 9.70 -19.07
C GLU A 158 12.77 10.98 -19.11
N ASN A 159 11.50 10.90 -18.72
CA ASN A 159 10.53 11.99 -18.80
C ASN A 159 9.74 12.20 -17.50
N PRO A 160 10.39 12.46 -16.35
CA PRO A 160 9.77 12.36 -15.01
C PRO A 160 8.65 13.35 -14.70
N LYS A 161 8.37 14.30 -15.61
CA LYS A 161 7.30 15.31 -15.48
C LYS A 161 6.31 15.29 -16.63
N ASN A 162 6.40 14.29 -17.51
CA ASN A 162 5.47 14.18 -18.64
C ASN A 162 4.23 13.38 -18.23
N TYR A 163 3.33 14.02 -17.51
CA TYR A 163 2.12 13.39 -17.00
C TYR A 163 1.13 12.97 -18.09
N GLU A 164 1.15 13.61 -19.30
CA GLU A 164 0.37 13.14 -20.44
C GLU A 164 0.85 11.75 -20.91
N LEU A 165 2.15 11.52 -20.92
CA LEU A 165 2.72 10.21 -21.19
C LEU A 165 2.29 9.17 -20.16
N PHE A 166 2.26 9.55 -18.87
CA PHE A 166 1.85 8.64 -17.80
C PHE A 166 0.35 8.32 -17.89
N ASP A 167 -0.49 9.31 -18.22
CA ASP A 167 -1.90 9.06 -18.49
C ASP A 167 -2.10 8.04 -19.61
N ASP A 168 -1.34 8.15 -20.70
CA ASP A 168 -1.40 7.20 -21.82
C ASP A 168 -0.94 5.80 -21.38
N ILE A 169 0.17 5.70 -20.66
CA ILE A 169 0.67 4.43 -20.11
C ILE A 169 -0.37 3.76 -19.21
N PHE A 170 -0.81 4.46 -18.15
CA PHE A 170 -1.59 3.84 -17.06
C PHE A 170 -3.08 3.74 -17.35
N PHE A 171 -3.64 4.64 -18.17
CA PHE A 171 -5.09 4.65 -18.45
C PHE A 171 -5.46 4.25 -19.88
N SER A 172 -4.47 4.08 -20.79
CA SER A 172 -4.72 3.66 -22.15
C SER A 172 -4.01 2.36 -22.53
N GLU A 173 -2.72 2.21 -22.20
CA GLU A 173 -1.90 1.08 -22.67
C GLU A 173 -1.95 -0.12 -21.71
N ILE A 174 -1.71 0.07 -20.40
CA ILE A 174 -1.80 -1.01 -19.39
C ILE A 174 -3.19 -1.65 -19.37
N PRO A 175 -4.32 -0.90 -19.51
CA PRO A 175 -5.65 -1.51 -19.58
C PRO A 175 -5.89 -2.47 -20.77
N LYS A 176 -5.02 -2.48 -21.80
CA LYS A 176 -5.08 -3.42 -22.91
C LYS A 176 -4.31 -4.72 -22.66
N MET A 177 -3.55 -4.79 -21.57
CA MET A 177 -2.72 -5.93 -21.21
C MET A 177 -3.47 -6.93 -20.34
N GLY A 178 -3.05 -8.19 -20.37
CA GLY A 178 -3.66 -9.28 -19.60
C GLY A 178 -3.55 -9.05 -18.08
N ILE A 179 -2.43 -8.50 -17.63
CA ILE A 179 -2.19 -8.18 -16.21
C ILE A 179 -3.25 -7.23 -15.62
N TYR A 180 -3.87 -6.39 -16.45
CA TYR A 180 -4.86 -5.42 -15.96
C TYR A 180 -6.07 -6.08 -15.29
N GLU A 181 -6.45 -7.28 -15.71
CA GLU A 181 -7.55 -8.04 -15.10
C GLU A 181 -7.31 -8.31 -13.61
N ASN A 182 -6.05 -8.51 -13.23
CA ASN A 182 -5.64 -8.76 -11.84
C ASN A 182 -5.46 -7.46 -11.04
N ILE A 183 -5.12 -6.36 -11.72
CA ILE A 183 -4.83 -5.07 -11.06
C ILE A 183 -6.09 -4.21 -10.89
N LYS A 184 -7.01 -4.21 -11.86
CA LYS A 184 -8.11 -3.23 -11.95
C LYS A 184 -9.01 -3.17 -10.70
N ASN A 185 -9.20 -4.32 -10.04
CA ASN A 185 -10.10 -4.46 -8.89
C ASN A 185 -9.36 -4.31 -7.53
N ILE A 186 -8.06 -4.05 -7.52
CA ILE A 186 -7.34 -3.81 -6.28
C ILE A 186 -7.80 -2.48 -5.69
N ASP A 187 -8.32 -2.55 -4.47
CA ASP A 187 -8.69 -1.38 -3.68
C ASP A 187 -7.55 -1.01 -2.72
N VAL A 188 -6.94 0.15 -2.98
CA VAL A 188 -5.90 0.69 -2.11
C VAL A 188 -6.53 1.28 -0.85
N ILE A 189 -6.00 0.91 0.31
CA ILE A 189 -6.43 1.42 1.63
C ILE A 189 -5.75 2.76 1.91
N GLY A 190 -6.03 3.78 1.11
CA GLY A 190 -5.54 5.15 1.31
C GLY A 190 -6.69 6.14 1.33
N GLY A 191 -6.60 7.23 2.06
CA GLY A 191 -7.62 8.26 2.15
C GLY A 191 -9.02 7.71 2.41
N GLU A 192 -9.91 7.77 1.41
CA GLU A 192 -11.27 7.23 1.53
C GLU A 192 -11.29 5.71 1.84
N GLY A 193 -10.29 4.94 1.40
CA GLY A 193 -10.16 3.52 1.73
C GLY A 193 -9.98 3.29 3.24
N LYS A 194 -9.20 4.12 3.93
CA LYS A 194 -9.06 4.06 5.40
C LYS A 194 -10.39 4.37 6.10
N LYS A 195 -11.12 5.37 5.62
CA LYS A 195 -12.46 5.68 6.15
C LYS A 195 -13.39 4.48 6.02
N LEU A 196 -13.45 3.83 4.84
CA LEU A 196 -14.28 2.65 4.62
C LEU A 196 -13.89 1.48 5.54
N ALA A 197 -12.59 1.27 5.76
CA ALA A 197 -12.10 0.27 6.70
C ALA A 197 -12.55 0.57 8.14
N ILE A 198 -12.50 1.84 8.56
CA ILE A 198 -12.99 2.26 9.88
C ILE A 198 -14.50 2.08 10.01
N ASP A 199 -15.27 2.43 8.97
CA ASP A 199 -16.72 2.23 8.94
C ASP A 199 -17.08 0.72 9.04
N ASP A 200 -16.29 -0.16 8.40
CA ASP A 200 -16.45 -1.61 8.52
C ASP A 200 -16.14 -2.10 9.95
N ILE A 201 -15.04 -1.65 10.57
CA ILE A 201 -14.70 -1.95 11.98
C ILE A 201 -15.85 -1.54 12.90
N ILE A 202 -16.37 -0.32 12.74
CA ILE A 202 -17.49 0.20 13.52
C ILE A 202 -18.72 -0.70 13.40
N SER A 203 -19.05 -1.07 12.18
CA SER A 203 -20.23 -1.89 11.87
C SER A 203 -20.08 -3.33 12.38
N ARG A 204 -18.93 -3.96 12.09
CA ARG A 204 -18.65 -5.37 12.44
C ARG A 204 -18.63 -5.58 13.95
N ASP A 205 -18.01 -4.68 14.69
CA ASP A 205 -17.77 -4.85 16.12
C ASP A 205 -18.72 -3.99 16.98
N ASN A 206 -19.70 -3.30 16.35
CA ASN A 206 -20.70 -2.43 16.99
C ASN A 206 -20.08 -1.39 17.92
N ILE A 207 -19.07 -0.67 17.39
CA ILE A 207 -18.29 0.33 18.13
C ILE A 207 -18.98 1.70 18.05
N ASN A 208 -18.98 2.45 19.16
CA ASN A 208 -19.39 3.85 19.13
C ASN A 208 -18.24 4.71 18.59
N ILE A 209 -18.49 5.46 17.50
CA ILE A 209 -17.51 6.34 16.87
C ILE A 209 -16.87 7.34 17.85
N ASN A 210 -17.60 7.80 18.87
CA ASN A 210 -17.07 8.73 19.88
C ASN A 210 -16.10 8.07 20.87
N GLU A 211 -15.93 6.76 20.81
CA GLU A 211 -15.03 5.98 21.67
C GLU A 211 -13.84 5.41 20.89
N ILE A 212 -13.60 5.92 19.69
CA ILE A 212 -12.45 5.59 18.87
C ILE A 212 -11.35 6.62 19.07
N LEU A 213 -10.13 6.13 19.35
CA LEU A 213 -8.90 6.89 19.22
C LEU A 213 -8.20 6.43 17.94
N TYR A 214 -8.00 7.34 16.98
CA TYR A 214 -7.26 7.09 15.76
C TYR A 214 -5.90 7.79 15.80
N ILE A 215 -4.83 7.12 15.36
CA ILE A 215 -3.50 7.70 15.16
C ILE A 215 -3.02 7.38 13.75
N GLY A 216 -2.72 8.43 13.02
CA GLY A 216 -2.04 8.45 11.73
C GLY A 216 -0.95 9.53 11.73
N ASP A 217 -0.15 9.59 10.68
CA ASP A 217 0.96 10.52 10.53
C ASP A 217 0.91 11.36 9.26
N SER A 218 -0.06 11.10 8.39
CA SER A 218 -0.17 11.74 7.09
C SER A 218 -1.54 12.34 6.79
N ILE A 219 -1.61 13.12 5.71
CA ILE A 219 -2.87 13.73 5.23
C ILE A 219 -3.81 12.69 4.60
N THR A 220 -3.32 11.49 4.35
CA THR A 220 -4.11 10.38 3.79
C THR A 220 -4.79 9.51 4.86
N ASP A 221 -4.61 9.88 6.14
CA ASP A 221 -5.17 9.20 7.31
C ASP A 221 -6.57 9.67 7.70
#